data_adef635957f04fc39a6101be8e5e75b0
#
_entry.id   adef635957f04fc39a6101be8e5e75b0
#
_cell.length_a   1.000
_cell.length_b   1.000
_cell.length_c   1.000
_cell.angle_alpha   90.00
_cell.angle_beta   90.00
_cell.angle_gamma   90.00
#
_symmetry.space_group_name_H-M   'P 1'
#
loop_
_entity.id
_entity.type
_entity.pdbx_description
1 polymer ?
#
loop_
_entity_poly.entity_id
_entity_poly.type
_entity_poly.pdbx_seq_one_letter_code
_entity_poly.pdbx_strand_id
1 'polypeptide(L)'
;MLIPRRVKHRKQHHPSLKGQASGGTKVTFGDYGIQALEGAYITNRQIESARIAINRHIKRGGKVWINIFPDRPLTKKPAETRMGSGKGSPEWWVAPVKPGRVLFEMSYPNEEIAREALRRAQHKLPIKTRIVTREERF
;
A
#
# COMPACT_ATOMS: atom_id res chain seq x y z
N MET A 1 -13.14 -4.56 -1.14
CA MET A 1 -11.85 -4.13 -0.57
C MET A 1 -10.97 -5.33 -0.29
N LEU A 2 -9.67 -5.10 -0.26
CA LEU A 2 -8.70 -6.16 0.01
C LEU A 2 -8.74 -6.56 1.49
N ILE A 3 -9.09 -7.81 1.73
CA ILE A 3 -9.05 -8.41 3.07
C ILE A 3 -8.63 -9.87 2.93
N PRO A 4 -7.99 -10.48 3.96
CA PRO A 4 -7.69 -11.89 3.92
C PRO A 4 -8.95 -12.73 3.97
N ARG A 5 -9.00 -13.81 3.21
CA ARG A 5 -10.12 -14.76 3.25
C ARG A 5 -10.13 -15.55 4.55
N ARG A 6 -8.95 -15.87 5.04
CA ARG A 6 -8.76 -16.70 6.22
C ARG A 6 -7.72 -16.09 7.11
N VAL A 7 -8.00 -16.00 8.39
CA VAL A 7 -7.09 -15.42 9.36
C VAL A 7 -6.89 -16.42 10.49
N LYS A 8 -5.66 -16.83 10.70
CA LYS A 8 -5.30 -17.74 11.79
C LYS A 8 -5.55 -17.07 13.14
N HIS A 9 -5.20 -15.80 13.25
CA HIS A 9 -5.45 -14.99 14.44
C HIS A 9 -6.05 -13.66 14.01
N ARG A 10 -7.23 -13.34 14.52
CA ARG A 10 -7.93 -12.09 14.20
C ARG A 10 -7.28 -10.87 14.84
N LYS A 11 -6.60 -11.08 15.96
CA LYS A 11 -5.88 -10.04 16.67
C LYS A 11 -4.41 -10.44 16.73
N GLN A 12 -3.55 -9.57 16.28
CA GLN A 12 -2.11 -9.84 16.17
C GLN A 12 -1.32 -8.66 16.72
N HIS A 13 -0.09 -8.94 17.13
CA HIS A 13 0.84 -7.87 17.46
C HIS A 13 1.25 -7.13 16.19
N HIS A 14 1.41 -5.82 16.32
CA HIS A 14 1.84 -5.02 15.19
C HIS A 14 3.32 -5.28 14.91
N PRO A 15 3.70 -5.58 13.65
CA PRO A 15 5.10 -5.74 13.32
C PRO A 15 5.84 -4.41 13.42
N SER A 16 7.15 -4.50 13.67
CA SER A 16 8.01 -3.33 13.70
C SER A 16 8.17 -2.74 12.29
N LEU A 17 8.14 -1.41 12.20
CA LEU A 17 8.39 -0.68 10.95
C LEU A 17 9.82 -0.13 10.90
N LYS A 18 10.67 -0.51 11.85
CA LYS A 18 12.07 -0.07 11.89
C LYS A 18 12.89 -0.71 10.79
N GLY A 19 13.87 0.04 10.29
CA GLY A 19 14.78 -0.45 9.26
C GLY A 19 14.26 -0.23 7.85
N GLN A 20 14.95 -0.81 6.89
CA GLN A 20 14.64 -0.72 5.47
C GLN A 20 13.97 -2.01 4.99
N ALA A 21 13.23 -1.92 3.90
CA ALA A 21 12.66 -3.09 3.27
C ALA A 21 13.79 -3.98 2.72
N SER A 22 13.70 -5.28 3.00
CA SER A 22 14.68 -6.26 2.50
C SER A 22 14.32 -6.80 1.12
N GLY A 23 13.07 -6.64 0.69
CA GLY A 23 12.62 -7.09 -0.61
C GLY A 23 11.57 -6.15 -1.17
N GLY A 24 11.21 -6.33 -2.44
CA GLY A 24 10.19 -5.49 -3.09
C GLY A 24 10.63 -4.04 -3.24
N THR A 25 11.92 -3.80 -3.45
CA THR A 25 12.49 -2.45 -3.53
C THR A 25 12.67 -1.96 -4.97
N LYS A 26 12.37 -2.79 -5.94
CA LYS A 26 12.52 -2.46 -7.36
C LYS A 26 11.23 -2.71 -8.12
N VAL A 27 11.05 -1.98 -9.21
CA VAL A 27 9.95 -2.23 -10.13
C VAL A 27 10.22 -3.54 -10.86
N THR A 28 9.31 -4.50 -10.76
CA THR A 28 9.48 -5.86 -11.26
C THR A 28 8.54 -6.16 -12.43
N PHE A 29 7.28 -5.82 -12.29
CA PHE A 29 6.23 -6.18 -13.25
C PHE A 29 5.89 -5.07 -14.24
N GLY A 30 5.88 -3.82 -13.77
CA GLY A 30 5.52 -2.68 -14.58
C GLY A 30 6.72 -1.88 -15.08
N ASP A 31 6.44 -0.69 -15.58
CA ASP A 31 7.46 0.26 -16.02
C ASP A 31 7.69 1.35 -14.99
N TYR A 32 6.69 1.67 -14.21
CA TYR A 32 6.71 2.73 -13.20
C TYR A 32 6.15 2.20 -11.89
N GLY A 33 6.55 2.81 -10.79
CA GLY A 33 6.05 2.42 -9.49
C GLY A 33 6.07 3.55 -8.48
N ILE A 34 5.42 3.31 -7.34
CA ILE A 34 5.44 4.19 -6.17
C ILE A 34 6.24 3.49 -5.09
N GLN A 35 7.32 4.13 -4.65
CA GLN A 35 8.19 3.60 -3.60
C GLN A 35 7.99 4.40 -2.32
N ALA A 36 7.86 3.70 -1.20
CA ALA A 36 7.73 4.32 0.12
C ALA A 36 9.06 4.93 0.57
N LEU A 37 8.99 6.15 1.09
CA LEU A 37 10.14 6.83 1.72
C LEU A 37 10.06 6.77 3.24
N GLU A 38 8.92 6.39 3.78
CA GLU A 38 8.67 6.28 5.22
C GLU A 38 8.03 4.92 5.53
N GLY A 39 8.13 4.48 6.78
CA GLY A 39 7.39 3.31 7.25
C GLY A 39 6.00 3.67 7.72
N ALA A 40 5.03 2.82 7.44
CA ALA A 40 3.65 3.00 7.91
C ALA A 40 2.84 1.72 7.78
N TYR A 41 1.70 1.73 8.47
CA TYR A 41 0.65 0.74 8.25
C TYR A 41 -0.35 1.33 7.28
N ILE A 42 -0.43 0.77 6.07
CA ILE A 42 -1.32 1.27 5.02
C ILE A 42 -2.60 0.44 5.05
N THR A 43 -3.74 1.11 5.21
CA THR A 43 -5.02 0.43 5.33
C THR A 43 -5.52 -0.07 3.98
N ASN A 44 -6.38 -1.08 4.00
CA ASN A 44 -7.03 -1.59 2.79
C ASN A 44 -7.80 -0.50 2.05
N ARG A 45 -8.38 0.46 2.77
CA ARG A 45 -9.09 1.59 2.16
C ARG A 45 -8.14 2.53 1.41
N GLN A 46 -6.97 2.79 1.99
CA GLN A 46 -5.95 3.61 1.34
C GLN A 46 -5.41 2.94 0.09
N ILE A 47 -5.16 1.64 0.15
CA ILE A 47 -4.71 0.85 -0.99
C ILE A 47 -5.75 0.92 -2.12
N GLU A 48 -7.02 0.70 -1.79
CA GLU A 48 -8.11 0.74 -2.75
C GLU A 48 -8.27 2.13 -3.37
N SER A 49 -8.19 3.18 -2.55
CA SER A 49 -8.28 4.56 -3.04
C SER A 49 -7.16 4.89 -4.02
N ALA A 50 -5.93 4.46 -3.72
CA ALA A 50 -4.78 4.68 -4.60
C ALA A 50 -4.97 3.93 -5.93
N ARG A 51 -5.40 2.67 -5.88
CA ARG A 51 -5.68 1.87 -7.07
C ARG A 51 -6.71 2.53 -7.96
N ILE A 52 -7.81 3.00 -7.37
CA ILE A 52 -8.87 3.68 -8.11
C ILE A 52 -8.35 4.96 -8.75
N ALA A 53 -7.53 5.73 -8.04
CA ALA A 53 -6.96 6.96 -8.57
C ALA A 53 -6.11 6.69 -9.82
N ILE A 54 -5.29 5.63 -9.80
CA ILE A 54 -4.49 5.23 -10.95
C ILE A 54 -5.40 4.83 -12.11
N ASN A 55 -6.35 3.92 -11.86
CA ASN A 55 -7.23 3.39 -12.89
C ASN A 55 -8.08 4.47 -13.56
N ARG A 56 -8.57 5.43 -12.80
CA ARG A 56 -9.36 6.53 -13.36
C ARG A 56 -8.56 7.38 -14.33
N HIS A 57 -7.29 7.55 -14.06
CA HIS A 57 -6.45 8.42 -14.90
C HIS A 57 -5.96 7.72 -16.16
N ILE A 58 -5.60 6.46 -16.08
CA ILE A 58 -5.12 5.72 -17.25
C ILE A 58 -6.25 5.08 -18.06
N LYS A 59 -7.43 4.91 -17.44
CA LYS A 59 -8.60 4.30 -18.08
C LYS A 59 -8.27 2.93 -18.69
N ARG A 60 -8.40 2.80 -20.00
CA ARG A 60 -8.09 1.56 -20.72
C ARG A 60 -6.65 1.59 -21.26
N GLY A 61 -6.04 0.44 -21.43
CA GLY A 61 -4.75 0.29 -22.08
C GLY A 61 -3.56 0.27 -21.15
N GLY A 62 -3.79 0.31 -19.86
CA GLY A 62 -2.73 0.18 -18.87
C GLY A 62 -2.95 -1.01 -17.95
N LYS A 63 -1.92 -1.35 -17.18
CA LYS A 63 -1.99 -2.39 -16.16
C LYS A 63 -1.49 -1.83 -14.84
N VAL A 64 -2.08 -2.28 -13.75
CA VAL A 64 -1.71 -1.90 -12.39
C VAL A 64 -1.47 -3.15 -11.57
N TRP A 65 -0.37 -3.18 -10.83
CA TRP A 65 -0.05 -4.24 -9.88
C TRP A 65 0.00 -3.64 -8.49
N ILE A 66 -0.62 -4.32 -7.54
CA ILE A 66 -0.54 -3.97 -6.12
C ILE A 66 0.43 -4.94 -5.46
N ASN A 67 1.56 -4.44 -4.97
CA ASN A 67 2.63 -5.27 -4.42
C ASN A 67 2.53 -5.48 -2.91
N ILE A 68 1.56 -4.86 -2.26
CA ILE A 68 1.31 -5.01 -0.83
C ILE A 68 -0.08 -5.56 -0.60
N PHE A 69 -0.25 -6.29 0.49
CA PHE A 69 -1.55 -6.85 0.84
C PHE A 69 -1.85 -6.58 2.32
N PRO A 70 -3.05 -6.10 2.64
CA PRO A 70 -3.42 -5.75 4.02
C PRO A 70 -3.85 -7.01 4.78
N ASP A 71 -2.89 -7.78 5.26
CA ASP A 71 -3.13 -9.04 5.96
C ASP A 71 -3.00 -8.95 7.48
N ARG A 72 -2.70 -7.77 8.02
CA ARG A 72 -2.56 -7.55 9.45
C ARG A 72 -3.77 -6.80 10.00
N PRO A 73 -4.41 -7.32 11.06
CA PRO A 73 -5.55 -6.61 11.65
C PRO A 73 -5.08 -5.45 12.52
N LEU A 74 -5.81 -4.35 12.45
CA LEU A 74 -5.61 -3.19 13.31
C LEU A 74 -6.89 -2.96 14.10
N THR A 75 -6.80 -2.96 15.42
CA THR A 75 -7.95 -2.71 16.27
C THR A 75 -7.95 -1.26 16.73
N LYS A 76 -9.14 -0.65 16.70
CA LYS A 76 -9.35 0.66 17.27
C LYS A 76 -10.15 0.52 18.56
N LYS A 77 -9.69 1.17 19.63
CA LYS A 77 -10.49 1.23 20.84
C LYS A 77 -11.66 2.18 20.60
N PRO A 78 -12.90 1.75 20.88
CA PRO A 78 -14.02 2.69 20.86
C PRO A 78 -13.77 3.83 21.84
N ALA A 79 -14.29 5.02 21.53
CA ALA A 79 -14.14 6.18 22.39
C ALA A 79 -14.69 5.93 23.79
N GLU A 80 -15.64 5.00 23.93
CA GLU A 80 -16.28 4.63 25.17
C GLU A 80 -15.69 3.38 25.83
N THR A 81 -14.55 2.91 25.39
CA THR A 81 -13.93 1.72 25.95
C THR A 81 -13.60 1.93 27.43
N ARG A 82 -14.21 1.13 28.27
CA ARG A 82 -13.91 1.12 29.68
C ARG A 82 -12.74 0.22 29.98
N MET A 83 -12.03 0.52 31.07
CA MET A 83 -10.95 -0.34 31.54
C MET A 83 -11.44 -1.76 31.78
N GLY A 84 -10.61 -2.74 31.36
CA GLY A 84 -10.91 -4.15 31.55
C GLY A 84 -11.72 -4.81 30.46
N SER A 85 -12.16 -4.06 29.45
CA SER A 85 -12.96 -4.65 28.36
C SER A 85 -12.13 -5.36 27.30
N GLY A 86 -10.81 -5.39 27.42
CA GLY A 86 -9.94 -6.09 26.51
C GLY A 86 -9.79 -5.41 25.14
N LYS A 87 -9.14 -6.11 24.23
CA LYS A 87 -8.87 -5.64 22.89
C LYS A 87 -10.15 -5.72 22.04
N GLY A 88 -10.50 -4.62 21.39
CA GLY A 88 -11.67 -4.59 20.52
C GLY A 88 -11.56 -5.49 19.29
N SER A 89 -12.63 -5.61 18.52
CA SER A 89 -12.63 -6.34 17.28
C SER A 89 -11.75 -5.63 16.23
N PRO A 90 -11.13 -6.37 15.29
CA PRO A 90 -10.40 -5.75 14.21
C PRO A 90 -11.32 -4.86 13.36
N GLU A 91 -10.96 -3.60 13.18
CA GLU A 91 -11.73 -2.66 12.34
C GLU A 91 -11.10 -2.48 10.96
N TRP A 92 -9.79 -2.59 10.89
CA TRP A 92 -9.05 -2.39 9.65
C TRP A 92 -8.08 -3.53 9.41
N TRP A 93 -7.82 -3.72 8.15
CA TRP A 93 -6.72 -4.56 7.68
C TRP A 93 -5.66 -3.64 7.13
N VAL A 94 -4.41 -3.87 7.51
CA VAL A 94 -3.29 -3.02 7.12
C VAL A 94 -2.13 -3.84 6.55
N ALA A 95 -1.37 -3.20 5.67
CA ALA A 95 -0.11 -3.72 5.18
C ALA A 95 1.01 -2.95 5.89
N PRO A 96 1.90 -3.63 6.63
CA PRO A 96 3.06 -2.97 7.20
C PRO A 96 4.08 -2.70 6.10
N VAL A 97 4.52 -1.45 6.00
CA VAL A 97 5.42 -1.00 4.95
C VAL A 97 6.65 -0.38 5.58
N LYS A 98 7.82 -0.79 5.12
CA LYS A 98 9.10 -0.19 5.49
C LYS A 98 9.59 0.71 4.37
N PRO A 99 10.45 1.72 4.69
CA PRO A 99 11.03 2.56 3.65
C PRO A 99 11.73 1.73 2.58
N GLY A 100 11.57 2.10 1.32
CA GLY A 100 12.17 1.40 0.18
C GLY A 100 11.23 0.46 -0.55
N ARG A 101 10.12 0.06 0.07
CA ARG A 101 9.16 -0.85 -0.56
C ARG A 101 8.44 -0.18 -1.71
N VAL A 102 8.37 -0.87 -2.86
CA VAL A 102 7.53 -0.46 -3.99
C VAL A 102 6.12 -0.96 -3.73
N LEU A 103 5.18 -0.04 -3.59
CA LEU A 103 3.80 -0.32 -3.19
C LEU A 103 2.90 -0.69 -4.36
N PHE A 104 3.01 0.09 -5.43
CA PHE A 104 2.24 -0.09 -6.65
C PHE A 104 3.17 -0.04 -7.83
N GLU A 105 2.82 -0.78 -8.88
CA GLU A 105 3.47 -0.70 -10.16
C GLU A 105 2.43 -0.51 -11.25
N MET A 106 2.83 0.12 -12.34
CA MET A 106 1.93 0.27 -13.47
C MET A 106 2.71 0.28 -14.78
N SER A 107 2.01 0.00 -15.85
CA SER A 107 2.52 0.08 -17.21
C SER A 107 1.52 0.86 -18.05
N TYR A 108 2.03 1.85 -18.79
CA TYR A 108 1.22 2.69 -19.67
C TYR A 108 2.13 3.28 -20.74
N PRO A 109 1.66 3.38 -22.00
CA PRO A 109 2.52 3.85 -23.09
C PRO A 109 3.02 5.30 -22.95
N ASN A 110 2.21 6.20 -22.39
CA ASN A 110 2.57 7.60 -22.25
C ASN A 110 3.14 7.86 -20.86
N GLU A 111 4.40 8.27 -20.78
CA GLU A 111 5.09 8.50 -19.50
C GLU A 111 4.46 9.62 -18.68
N GLU A 112 4.07 10.74 -19.30
CA GLU A 112 3.49 11.87 -18.58
C GLU A 112 2.18 11.49 -17.93
N ILE A 113 1.33 10.76 -18.64
CA ILE A 113 0.06 10.29 -18.12
C ILE A 113 0.29 9.28 -16.99
N ALA A 114 1.24 8.38 -17.15
CA ALA A 114 1.61 7.41 -16.14
C ALA A 114 2.07 8.09 -14.85
N ARG A 115 2.96 9.06 -14.96
CA ARG A 115 3.46 9.81 -13.79
C ARG A 115 2.36 10.60 -13.10
N GLU A 116 1.46 11.20 -13.85
CA GLU A 116 0.33 11.92 -13.27
C GLU A 116 -0.62 10.97 -12.54
N ALA A 117 -0.89 9.79 -13.10
CA ALA A 117 -1.69 8.77 -12.44
C ALA A 117 -1.08 8.38 -11.09
N LEU A 118 0.23 8.18 -11.06
CA LEU A 118 0.93 7.83 -9.82
C LEU A 118 0.94 8.99 -8.82
N ARG A 119 1.06 10.23 -9.27
CA ARG A 119 0.96 11.40 -8.38
C ARG A 119 -0.40 11.45 -7.69
N ARG A 120 -1.46 11.18 -8.43
CA ARG A 120 -2.82 11.14 -7.86
C ARG A 120 -2.95 10.04 -6.82
N ALA A 121 -2.34 8.89 -7.06
CA ALA A 121 -2.33 7.81 -6.08
C ALA A 121 -1.51 8.18 -4.83
N GLN A 122 -0.40 8.89 -4.99
CA GLN A 122 0.41 9.34 -3.86
C GLN A 122 -0.40 10.16 -2.85
N HIS A 123 -1.34 10.97 -3.33
CA HIS A 123 -2.19 11.78 -2.46
C HIS A 123 -3.16 10.95 -1.61
N LYS A 124 -3.38 9.69 -1.97
CA LYS A 124 -4.25 8.79 -1.22
C LYS A 124 -3.51 7.98 -0.16
N LEU A 125 -2.18 8.08 -0.14
CA LEU A 125 -1.34 7.33 0.79
C LEU A 125 -0.93 8.21 1.97
N PRO A 126 -0.74 7.63 3.17
CA PRO A 126 -0.46 8.40 4.39
C PRO A 126 1.00 8.78 4.56
N ILE A 127 1.87 8.39 3.65
CA ILE A 127 3.32 8.55 3.77
C ILE A 127 3.90 9.26 2.55
N LYS A 128 5.11 9.76 2.73
CA LYS A 128 5.89 10.28 1.60
C LYS A 128 6.34 9.13 0.72
N THR A 129 6.18 9.32 -0.56
CA THR A 129 6.54 8.34 -1.59
C THR A 129 7.22 9.05 -2.75
N ARG A 130 7.90 8.26 -3.58
CA ARG A 130 8.46 8.77 -4.82
C ARG A 130 8.09 7.85 -5.97
N ILE A 131 8.08 8.41 -7.17
CA ILE A 131 7.85 7.65 -8.39
C ILE A 131 9.19 7.09 -8.83
N VAL A 132 9.23 5.78 -9.08
CA VAL A 132 10.41 5.08 -9.55
C VAL A 132 10.13 4.44 -10.90
N THR A 133 11.17 4.25 -11.69
CA THR A 133 11.07 3.61 -12.98
C THR A 133 11.80 2.27 -12.94
N ARG A 134 11.48 1.41 -13.90
CA ARG A 134 12.18 0.16 -14.06
C ARG A 134 13.61 0.43 -14.50
N GLU A 135 14.57 -0.17 -13.81
CA GLU A 135 15.97 -0.06 -14.19
C GLU A 135 16.20 -0.83 -15.50
N GLU A 136 16.83 -0.16 -16.46
CA GLU A 136 17.29 -0.84 -17.66
C GLU A 136 18.51 -1.70 -17.34
N ARG A 137 18.45 -2.94 -17.77
CA ARG A 137 19.59 -3.85 -17.66
C ARG A 137 20.25 -3.99 -19.02
N PHE A 138 21.52 -3.71 -19.05
CA PHE A 138 22.34 -3.91 -20.22
C PHE A 138 23.10 -5.20 -20.11
#